data_f14c614165bf3d7d31fd4072afec59e4
#
_entry.id   f14c614165bf3d7d31fd4072afec59e4
#
_cell.length_a   1.000
_cell.length_b   1.000
_cell.length_c   1.000
_cell.angle_alpha   90.00
_cell.angle_beta   90.00
_cell.angle_gamma   90.00
#
_symmetry.space_group_name_H-M   'P 1'
#
loop_
_entity.id
_entity.type
_entity.pdbx_description
1 polymer ?
#
loop_
_entity_poly.entity_id
_entity_poly.type
_entity_poly.pdbx_seq_one_letter_code
_entity_poly.pdbx_strand_id
1 'polypeptide(L)'
;MSNVANAAKKSFEDQMQYFENARIENDLHTVWSIYEVSDITSNAAIKVAGKTIVYESICPNASMEDIEADLWDGGKRSSKMYSATVNGTTWLSMWKAANKVIIQSGTHHSYIEDFTMNSDGTIELTTGS
;
A
#
# COMPACT_ATOMS: atom_id res chain seq x y z
N MET A 1 11.57 36.95 -5.46
CA MET A 1 10.59 36.32 -6.35
C MET A 1 10.71 34.83 -6.28
N SER A 2 9.63 34.16 -5.98
CA SER A 2 9.66 32.74 -5.71
C SER A 2 8.96 31.93 -6.81
N ASN A 3 9.16 32.28 -8.09
CA ASN A 3 8.54 31.56 -9.20
C ASN A 3 8.92 30.08 -9.21
N VAL A 4 10.14 29.75 -8.82
CA VAL A 4 10.59 28.36 -8.72
C VAL A 4 9.85 27.62 -7.60
N ALA A 5 9.70 28.26 -6.44
CA ALA A 5 8.96 27.68 -5.32
C ALA A 5 7.49 27.48 -5.65
N ASN A 6 6.88 28.46 -6.31
CA ASN A 6 5.47 28.35 -6.73
C ASN A 6 5.26 27.27 -7.77
N ALA A 7 6.19 27.11 -8.71
CA ALA A 7 6.13 26.05 -9.71
C ALA A 7 6.27 24.67 -9.06
N ALA A 8 7.18 24.51 -8.11
CA ALA A 8 7.36 23.26 -7.37
C ALA A 8 6.11 22.88 -6.59
N LYS A 9 5.48 23.85 -5.92
CA LYS A 9 4.25 23.62 -5.17
C LYS A 9 3.11 23.20 -6.09
N LYS A 10 2.95 23.85 -7.22
CA LYS A 10 1.93 23.51 -8.23
C LYS A 10 2.15 22.11 -8.77
N SER A 11 3.40 21.73 -9.04
CA SER A 11 3.73 20.40 -9.53
C SER A 11 3.38 19.33 -8.50
N PHE A 12 3.61 19.58 -7.21
CA PHE A 12 3.22 18.67 -6.14
C PHE A 12 1.69 18.52 -6.06
N GLU A 13 0.97 19.63 -6.13
CA GLU A 13 -0.50 19.63 -6.12
C GLU A 13 -1.06 18.88 -7.34
N ASP A 14 -0.47 19.08 -8.52
CA ASP A 14 -0.86 18.36 -9.73
C ASP A 14 -0.65 16.86 -9.58
N GLN A 15 0.45 16.44 -8.97
CA GLN A 15 0.75 15.04 -8.72
C GLN A 15 -0.26 14.43 -7.73
N MET A 16 -0.59 15.14 -6.67
CA MET A 16 -1.60 14.69 -5.70
C MET A 16 -2.96 14.54 -6.36
N GLN A 17 -3.33 15.48 -7.23
CA GLN A 17 -4.59 15.42 -7.97
C GLN A 17 -4.61 14.24 -8.94
N TYR A 18 -3.49 13.96 -9.59
CA TYR A 18 -3.35 12.81 -10.48
C TYR A 18 -3.60 11.49 -9.74
N PHE A 19 -2.99 11.31 -8.57
CA PHE A 19 -3.19 10.11 -7.77
C PHE A 19 -4.63 9.99 -7.28
N GLU A 20 -5.24 11.10 -6.85
CA GLU A 20 -6.63 11.10 -6.38
C GLU A 20 -7.59 10.75 -7.52
N ASN A 21 -7.38 11.30 -8.71
CA ASN A 21 -8.18 10.96 -9.88
C ASN A 21 -8.06 9.47 -10.23
N ALA A 22 -6.85 8.93 -10.18
CA ALA A 22 -6.61 7.51 -10.45
C ALA A 22 -7.31 6.63 -9.39
N ARG A 23 -7.28 7.03 -8.14
CA ARG A 23 -7.97 6.33 -7.06
C ARG A 23 -9.47 6.24 -7.34
N ILE A 24 -10.09 7.35 -7.71
CA ILE A 24 -11.53 7.42 -7.99
C ILE A 24 -11.86 6.60 -9.24
N GLU A 25 -11.11 6.76 -10.32
CA GLU A 25 -11.34 6.07 -11.59
C GLU A 25 -11.24 4.56 -11.47
N ASN A 26 -10.38 4.07 -10.59
CA ASN A 26 -10.15 2.64 -10.39
C ASN A 26 -10.88 2.08 -9.17
N ASP A 27 -11.72 2.89 -8.51
CA ASP A 27 -12.48 2.49 -7.32
C ASP A 27 -11.58 1.89 -6.24
N LEU A 28 -10.50 2.58 -5.93
CA LEU A 28 -9.53 2.14 -4.94
C LEU A 28 -9.85 2.74 -3.57
N HIS A 29 -9.75 1.89 -2.55
CA HIS A 29 -9.97 2.28 -1.15
C HIS A 29 -8.76 2.99 -0.54
N THR A 30 -7.57 2.71 -1.06
CA THR A 30 -6.29 3.15 -0.52
C THR A 30 -5.76 4.39 -1.21
N VAL A 31 -4.81 5.07 -0.57
CA VAL A 31 -4.16 6.29 -1.07
C VAL A 31 -2.72 5.97 -1.44
N TRP A 32 -2.31 6.34 -2.63
CA TRP A 32 -0.93 6.16 -3.10
C TRP A 32 -0.04 7.25 -2.51
N SER A 33 0.97 6.86 -1.76
CA SER A 33 1.91 7.78 -1.11
C SER A 33 3.36 7.59 -1.57
N ILE A 34 3.57 6.87 -2.66
CA ILE A 34 4.91 6.69 -3.23
C ILE A 34 5.15 7.78 -4.27
N TYR A 35 5.62 8.93 -3.80
CA TYR A 35 5.73 10.15 -4.63
C TYR A 35 6.85 10.08 -5.68
N GLU A 36 7.79 9.16 -5.53
CA GLU A 36 8.84 8.90 -6.51
C GLU A 36 8.28 8.34 -7.82
N VAL A 37 7.09 7.75 -7.77
CA VAL A 37 6.40 7.24 -8.95
C VAL A 37 5.49 8.33 -9.48
N SER A 38 5.92 9.02 -10.51
CA SER A 38 5.14 10.12 -11.12
C SER A 38 4.08 9.64 -12.09
N ASP A 39 4.22 8.43 -12.64
CA ASP A 39 3.29 7.83 -13.59
C ASP A 39 3.00 6.38 -13.21
N ILE A 40 1.80 6.15 -12.64
CA ILE A 40 1.41 4.81 -12.20
C ILE A 40 1.08 3.87 -13.36
N THR A 41 0.95 4.38 -14.58
CA THR A 41 0.74 3.54 -15.77
C THR A 41 2.06 3.01 -16.33
N SER A 42 3.21 3.52 -15.85
CA SER A 42 4.51 3.01 -16.22
C SER A 42 4.79 1.67 -15.56
N ASN A 43 5.71 0.90 -16.16
CA ASN A 43 6.12 -0.37 -15.59
C ASN A 43 6.87 -0.17 -14.28
N ALA A 44 6.63 -1.05 -13.31
CA ALA A 44 7.40 -1.07 -12.08
C ALA A 44 8.88 -1.35 -12.38
N ALA A 45 9.77 -0.83 -11.53
CA ALA A 45 11.21 -0.92 -11.74
C ALA A 45 11.76 -2.35 -11.76
N ILE A 46 10.99 -3.30 -11.20
CA ILE A 46 11.33 -4.72 -11.16
C ILE A 46 10.21 -5.51 -11.84
N LYS A 47 10.50 -6.75 -12.21
CA LYS A 47 9.49 -7.62 -12.81
C LYS A 47 8.49 -8.03 -11.72
N VAL A 48 7.27 -7.51 -11.78
CA VAL A 48 6.25 -7.72 -10.75
C VAL A 48 5.09 -8.60 -11.20
N ALA A 49 4.90 -8.79 -12.50
CA ALA A 49 3.78 -9.58 -13.02
C ALA A 49 3.80 -11.00 -12.47
N GLY A 50 2.68 -11.44 -11.91
CA GLY A 50 2.54 -12.77 -11.31
C GLY A 50 3.15 -12.91 -9.92
N LYS A 51 3.81 -11.90 -9.41
CA LYS A 51 4.37 -11.94 -8.05
C LYS A 51 3.27 -11.69 -7.02
N THR A 52 3.52 -12.13 -5.79
CA THR A 52 2.58 -12.03 -4.69
C THR A 52 2.96 -10.89 -3.76
N ILE A 53 2.03 -9.99 -3.53
CA ILE A 53 2.16 -8.97 -2.48
C ILE A 53 1.69 -9.60 -1.17
N VAL A 54 2.50 -9.46 -0.14
CA VAL A 54 2.20 -9.98 1.21
C VAL A 54 2.12 -8.82 2.20
N TYR A 55 1.24 -8.97 3.16
CA TYR A 55 1.04 -7.97 4.21
C TYR A 55 0.67 -8.68 5.51
N GLU A 56 1.49 -8.48 6.52
CA GLU A 56 1.23 -9.02 7.85
C GLU A 56 0.48 -7.98 8.68
N SER A 57 -0.69 -8.37 9.16
CA SER A 57 -1.51 -7.51 10.00
C SER A 57 -1.85 -8.20 11.30
N ILE A 58 -1.71 -7.48 12.40
CA ILE A 58 -2.13 -7.95 13.72
C ILE A 58 -3.65 -7.89 13.74
N CYS A 59 -4.30 -9.05 13.81
CA CYS A 59 -5.75 -9.28 13.86
C CYS A 59 -6.60 -8.01 14.07
N PRO A 60 -6.84 -7.18 13.06
CA PRO A 60 -7.51 -5.90 13.27
C PRO A 60 -8.98 -6.03 13.66
N ASN A 61 -9.57 -7.22 13.43
CA ASN A 61 -10.93 -7.52 13.80
C ASN A 61 -11.03 -8.27 15.14
N ALA A 62 -9.90 -8.44 15.84
CA ALA A 62 -9.91 -9.07 17.16
C ALA A 62 -10.56 -8.13 18.18
N SER A 63 -11.30 -8.70 19.13
CA SER A 63 -11.87 -7.92 20.22
C SER A 63 -10.76 -7.42 21.15
N MET A 64 -11.06 -6.42 21.97
CA MET A 64 -10.11 -5.95 22.97
C MET A 64 -9.75 -7.06 23.97
N GLU A 65 -10.68 -7.96 24.26
CA GLU A 65 -10.41 -9.14 25.10
C GLU A 65 -9.36 -10.05 24.47
N ASP A 66 -9.46 -10.30 23.17
CA ASP A 66 -8.49 -11.13 22.46
C ASP A 66 -7.11 -10.48 22.45
N ILE A 67 -7.05 -9.17 22.28
CA ILE A 67 -5.79 -8.41 22.30
C ILE A 67 -5.16 -8.48 23.70
N GLU A 68 -5.97 -8.31 24.75
CA GLU A 68 -5.51 -8.38 26.12
C GLU A 68 -5.03 -9.78 26.47
N ALA A 69 -5.74 -10.82 26.04
CA ALA A 69 -5.33 -12.21 26.25
C ALA A 69 -3.97 -12.49 25.62
N ASP A 70 -3.74 -12.02 24.38
CA ASP A 70 -2.44 -12.17 23.72
C ASP A 70 -1.33 -11.44 24.47
N LEU A 71 -1.61 -10.28 25.05
CA LEU A 71 -0.64 -9.55 25.87
C LEU A 71 -0.28 -10.31 27.16
N TRP A 72 -1.28 -10.96 27.79
CA TRP A 72 -1.04 -11.78 28.97
C TRP A 72 -0.24 -13.03 28.67
N ASP A 73 -0.37 -13.59 27.48
CA ASP A 73 0.36 -14.78 27.03
C ASP A 73 1.79 -14.46 26.57
N GLY A 74 2.41 -13.44 27.12
CA GLY A 74 3.80 -13.10 26.84
C GLY A 74 3.99 -12.15 25.67
N GLY A 75 2.95 -11.42 25.31
CA GLY A 75 3.00 -10.41 24.24
C GLY A 75 2.98 -10.99 22.84
N LYS A 76 2.66 -12.26 22.69
CA LYS A 76 2.51 -12.90 21.38
C LYS A 76 1.16 -12.53 20.80
N ARG A 77 1.15 -11.50 19.95
CA ARG A 77 -0.05 -11.15 19.21
C ARG A 77 -0.20 -12.09 18.02
N SER A 78 -1.42 -12.59 17.81
CA SER A 78 -1.74 -13.33 16.61
C SER A 78 -1.66 -12.39 15.42
N SER A 79 -0.72 -12.61 14.53
CA SER A 79 -0.67 -11.91 13.27
C SER A 79 -1.15 -12.84 12.17
N LYS A 80 -1.69 -12.26 11.11
CA LYS A 80 -2.15 -13.00 9.94
C LYS A 80 -1.54 -12.39 8.69
N MET A 81 -1.08 -13.26 7.80
CA MET A 81 -0.53 -12.86 6.52
C MET A 81 -1.65 -12.82 5.49
N TYR A 82 -1.75 -11.70 4.79
CA TYR A 82 -2.67 -11.52 3.67
C TYR A 82 -1.85 -11.41 2.40
N SER A 83 -2.42 -11.85 1.28
CA SER A 83 -1.70 -11.84 0.02
C SER A 83 -2.61 -11.62 -1.17
N ALA A 84 -2.05 -11.05 -2.23
CA ALA A 84 -2.72 -10.91 -3.53
C ALA A 84 -1.68 -10.96 -4.63
N THR A 85 -2.07 -11.49 -5.79
CA THR A 85 -1.19 -11.61 -6.95
C THR A 85 -1.27 -10.32 -7.78
N VAL A 86 -0.13 -9.85 -8.26
CA VAL A 86 -0.05 -8.70 -9.15
C VAL A 86 -0.42 -9.14 -10.58
N ASN A 87 -1.49 -8.56 -11.11
CA ASN A 87 -2.01 -8.87 -12.45
C ASN A 87 -1.60 -7.78 -13.44
N GLY A 88 -0.34 -7.72 -13.79
CA GLY A 88 0.21 -6.75 -14.72
C GLY A 88 1.61 -6.31 -14.37
N THR A 89 2.14 -5.36 -15.13
CA THR A 89 3.53 -4.92 -15.00
C THR A 89 3.68 -3.49 -14.48
N THR A 90 2.56 -2.77 -14.32
CA THR A 90 2.57 -1.35 -13.98
C THR A 90 2.46 -1.13 -12.48
N TRP A 91 2.81 0.09 -12.05
CA TRP A 91 2.60 0.53 -10.68
C TRP A 91 1.12 0.50 -10.29
N LEU A 92 0.22 0.80 -11.24
CA LEU A 92 -1.22 0.70 -11.00
C LEU A 92 -1.62 -0.75 -10.68
N SER A 93 -1.01 -1.72 -11.36
CA SER A 93 -1.23 -3.15 -11.06
C SER A 93 -0.80 -3.50 -9.63
N MET A 94 0.32 -2.91 -9.18
CA MET A 94 0.80 -3.04 -7.80
C MET A 94 -0.19 -2.42 -6.81
N TRP A 95 -0.67 -1.22 -7.12
CA TRP A 95 -1.66 -0.53 -6.28
C TRP A 95 -2.95 -1.34 -6.14
N LYS A 96 -3.45 -1.89 -7.24
CA LYS A 96 -4.68 -2.71 -7.20
C LYS A 96 -4.51 -3.96 -6.33
N ALA A 97 -3.37 -4.63 -6.42
CA ALA A 97 -3.09 -5.80 -5.60
C ALA A 97 -2.94 -5.42 -4.12
N ALA A 98 -2.23 -4.33 -3.83
CA ALA A 98 -2.08 -3.81 -2.48
C ALA A 98 -3.42 -3.39 -1.87
N ASN A 99 -4.27 -2.74 -2.66
CA ASN A 99 -5.62 -2.34 -2.24
C ASN A 99 -6.44 -3.56 -1.81
N LYS A 100 -6.37 -4.64 -2.56
CA LYS A 100 -7.05 -5.89 -2.25
C LYS A 100 -6.58 -6.48 -0.92
N VAL A 101 -5.27 -6.49 -0.69
CA VAL A 101 -4.66 -6.99 0.54
C VAL A 101 -5.12 -6.16 1.74
N ILE A 102 -5.13 -4.86 1.62
CA ILE A 102 -5.54 -3.96 2.71
C ILE A 102 -7.02 -4.17 3.05
N ILE A 103 -7.89 -4.29 2.05
CA ILE A 103 -9.31 -4.57 2.28
C ILE A 103 -9.49 -5.91 2.99
N GLN A 104 -8.80 -6.96 2.53
CA GLN A 104 -8.86 -8.28 3.15
C GLN A 104 -8.41 -8.27 4.60
N SER A 105 -7.35 -7.49 4.91
CA SER A 105 -6.79 -7.44 6.26
C SER A 105 -7.69 -6.72 7.26
N GLY A 106 -8.57 -5.84 6.79
CA GLY A 106 -9.39 -5.00 7.66
C GLY A 106 -8.60 -3.98 8.46
N THR A 107 -7.34 -3.72 8.10
CA THR A 107 -6.52 -2.71 8.77
C THR A 107 -7.10 -1.32 8.57
N HIS A 108 -6.91 -0.43 9.55
CA HIS A 108 -7.27 0.97 9.41
C HIS A 108 -6.21 1.79 8.66
N HIS A 109 -5.05 1.19 8.38
CA HIS A 109 -4.04 1.83 7.52
C HIS A 109 -4.56 1.88 6.09
N SER A 110 -4.50 3.04 5.46
CA SER A 110 -5.03 3.24 4.11
C SER A 110 -4.03 3.85 3.13
N TYR A 111 -2.81 4.16 3.58
CA TYR A 111 -1.78 4.74 2.73
C TYR A 111 -0.79 3.69 2.28
N ILE A 112 -0.57 3.61 0.95
CA ILE A 112 0.46 2.77 0.35
C ILE A 112 1.76 3.56 0.39
N GLU A 113 2.72 3.12 1.21
CA GLU A 113 3.95 3.87 1.45
C GLU A 113 5.17 3.30 0.75
N ASP A 114 5.26 1.98 0.62
CA ASP A 114 6.41 1.34 -0.03
C ASP A 114 6.11 -0.12 -0.37
N PHE A 115 6.94 -0.66 -1.25
CA PHE A 115 6.99 -2.08 -1.58
C PHE A 115 8.44 -2.55 -1.47
N THR A 116 8.67 -3.65 -0.77
CA THR A 116 10.00 -4.21 -0.58
C THR A 116 10.06 -5.64 -1.09
N MET A 117 11.02 -5.95 -1.95
CA MET A 117 11.23 -7.30 -2.45
C MET A 117 11.86 -8.15 -1.36
N ASN A 118 11.20 -9.23 -0.97
CA ASN A 118 11.75 -10.23 -0.05
C ASN A 118 12.67 -11.20 -0.77
N SER A 119 13.52 -11.88 -0.02
CA SER A 119 14.46 -12.87 -0.57
C SER A 119 13.78 -14.06 -1.24
N ASP A 120 12.54 -14.37 -0.85
CA ASP A 120 11.75 -15.46 -1.45
C ASP A 120 11.01 -15.03 -2.72
N GLY A 121 11.16 -13.79 -3.16
CA GLY A 121 10.51 -13.26 -4.36
C GLY A 121 9.13 -12.66 -4.13
N THR A 122 8.61 -12.71 -2.92
CA THR A 122 7.38 -11.98 -2.59
C THR A 122 7.66 -10.50 -2.39
N ILE A 123 6.61 -9.70 -2.46
CA ILE A 123 6.71 -8.24 -2.31
C ILE A 123 5.98 -7.84 -1.03
N GLU A 124 6.71 -7.30 -0.07
CA GLU A 124 6.14 -6.84 1.19
C GLU A 124 5.60 -5.42 1.04
N LEU A 125 4.37 -5.24 1.49
CA LEU A 125 3.69 -3.94 1.48
C LEU A 125 3.91 -3.22 2.80
N THR A 126 4.31 -1.95 2.71
CA THR A 126 4.41 -1.03 3.85
C THR A 126 3.27 -0.03 3.77
N THR A 127 2.55 0.13 4.87
CA THR A 127 1.37 0.99 4.95
C THR A 127 1.49 2.01 6.08
N GLY A 128 0.67 3.05 6.00
CA GLY A 128 0.55 4.06 7.03
C GLY A 128 -0.89 4.51 7.25
N SER A 129 -1.08 5.32 8.25
CA SER A 129 -2.40 5.86 8.62
C SER A 129 -2.43 7.38 8.63
#